data_ea07a8bd9955d7a655f40d7207c83b00
#
_entry.id   ea07a8bd9955d7a655f40d7207c83b00
#
_cell.length_a   1.000
_cell.length_b   1.000
_cell.length_c   1.000
_cell.angle_alpha   90.00
_cell.angle_beta   90.00
_cell.angle_gamma   90.00
#
_symmetry.space_group_name_H-M   'P 1'
#
loop_
_entity.id
_entity.type
_entity.pdbx_description
1 polymer ?
#
loop_
_entity_poly.entity_id
_entity_poly.type
_entity_poly.pdbx_seq_one_letter_code
_entity_poly.pdbx_strand_id
1 'polypeptide(L)'
;MEITWLGQAGLLFETGKTKIIIDPYLSNSCQKVNPKSVRRYDVDESYLKIKPDVIILTHNHLDHTDPETLEHYLKNGGITVLASENAWQNVRTTGFENNYVM
;
A
#
# COMPACT_ATOMS: atom_id res chain seq x y z
N MET A 1 2.87 -20.28 5.25
CA MET A 1 2.76 -18.84 5.00
C MET A 1 4.03 -18.33 4.36
N GLU A 2 3.90 -17.53 3.32
CA GLU A 2 5.03 -16.87 2.67
C GLU A 2 5.02 -15.38 2.97
N ILE A 3 6.21 -14.82 3.19
CA ILE A 3 6.41 -13.40 3.44
C ILE A 3 7.34 -12.86 2.35
N THR A 4 6.91 -11.84 1.64
CA THR A 4 7.69 -11.17 0.59
C THR A 4 7.92 -9.73 0.99
N TRP A 5 9.19 -9.29 0.95
CA TRP A 5 9.51 -7.88 1.16
C TRP A 5 9.31 -7.12 -0.15
N LEU A 6 8.46 -6.08 -0.11
CA LEU A 6 8.10 -5.28 -1.28
C LEU A 6 9.01 -4.06 -1.47
N GLY A 7 10.04 -3.93 -0.66
CA GLY A 7 10.86 -2.75 -0.60
C GLY A 7 10.38 -1.77 0.47
N GLN A 8 11.27 -0.92 0.94
CA GLN A 8 11.00 0.02 2.03
C GLN A 8 10.40 -0.72 3.24
N ALA A 9 9.27 -0.29 3.78
CA ALA A 9 8.59 -0.98 4.88
C ALA A 9 7.50 -1.94 4.39
N GLY A 10 7.34 -2.11 3.08
CA GLY A 10 6.27 -2.92 2.52
C GLY A 10 6.48 -4.41 2.66
N LEU A 11 5.44 -5.12 3.07
CA LEU A 11 5.45 -6.57 3.23
C LEU A 11 4.19 -7.19 2.63
N LEU A 12 4.36 -8.33 1.99
CA LEU A 12 3.27 -9.17 1.52
C LEU A 12 3.25 -10.46 2.33
N PHE A 13 2.11 -10.76 2.94
CA PHE A 13 1.88 -12.04 3.62
C PHE A 13 0.89 -12.86 2.81
N GLU A 14 1.28 -14.08 2.46
CA GLU A 14 0.41 -15.00 1.75
C GLU A 14 0.16 -16.24 2.62
N THR A 15 -1.10 -16.51 2.93
CA THR A 15 -1.50 -17.67 3.71
C THR A 15 -2.67 -18.34 3.02
N GLY A 16 -2.46 -19.57 2.51
CA GLY A 16 -3.50 -20.27 1.78
C GLY A 16 -4.03 -19.45 0.61
N LYS A 17 -5.26 -18.95 0.74
CA LYS A 17 -5.91 -18.15 -0.30
C LYS A 17 -5.94 -16.65 0.01
N THR A 18 -5.37 -16.23 1.14
CA THR A 18 -5.44 -14.84 1.60
C THR A 18 -4.12 -14.14 1.37
N LYS A 19 -4.20 -12.93 0.81
CA LYS A 19 -3.04 -12.05 0.59
C LYS A 19 -3.24 -10.75 1.36
N ILE A 20 -2.28 -10.42 2.22
CA ILE A 20 -2.28 -9.22 3.04
C ILE A 20 -1.05 -8.39 2.69
N ILE A 21 -1.25 -7.12 2.35
CA ILE A 21 -0.16 -6.19 2.08
C ILE A 21 -0.13 -5.15 3.19
N ILE A 22 1.07 -4.87 3.70
CA ILE A 22 1.30 -3.85 4.73
C ILE A 22 2.19 -2.77 4.17
N ASP A 23 1.77 -1.50 4.29
CA ASP A 23 2.54 -0.31 3.94
C ASP A 23 3.25 -0.38 2.58
N PRO A 24 2.56 -0.66 1.47
CA PRO A 24 3.23 -0.76 0.17
C PRO A 24 3.67 0.62 -0.32
N TYR A 25 4.96 0.73 -0.68
CA TYR A 25 5.52 1.91 -1.32
C TYR A 25 6.18 1.51 -2.63
N LEU A 26 5.42 1.57 -3.72
CA LEU A 26 5.83 1.09 -5.04
C LEU A 26 5.77 2.21 -6.08
N SER A 27 6.24 3.39 -5.69
CA SER A 27 6.30 4.58 -6.55
C SER A 27 7.51 5.43 -6.16
N ASN A 28 7.61 6.61 -6.74
CA ASN A 28 8.63 7.60 -6.39
C ASN A 28 7.99 8.85 -5.76
N SER A 29 6.85 8.69 -5.08
CA SER A 29 6.11 9.82 -4.48
C SER A 29 6.96 10.63 -3.50
N CYS A 30 7.78 9.97 -2.68
CA CYS A 30 8.64 10.67 -1.73
C CYS A 30 9.67 11.55 -2.42
N GLN A 31 10.20 11.12 -3.57
CA GLN A 31 11.15 11.92 -4.34
C GLN A 31 10.51 13.16 -4.93
N LYS A 32 9.21 13.13 -5.23
CA LYS A 32 8.47 14.30 -5.73
C LYS A 32 8.33 15.39 -4.66
N VAL A 33 8.26 14.99 -3.39
CA VAL A 33 8.18 15.91 -2.25
C VAL A 33 9.56 16.38 -1.83
N ASN A 34 10.54 15.47 -1.77
CA ASN A 34 11.92 15.77 -1.43
C ASN A 34 12.84 15.05 -2.41
N PRO A 35 13.50 15.77 -3.34
CA PRO A 35 14.35 15.14 -4.37
C PRO A 35 15.48 14.28 -3.83
N LYS A 36 15.86 14.43 -2.57
CA LYS A 36 16.87 13.60 -1.92
C LYS A 36 16.32 12.25 -1.46
N SER A 37 15.00 12.09 -1.41
CA SER A 37 14.34 10.86 -0.98
C SER A 37 14.21 9.89 -2.15
N VAL A 38 15.35 9.39 -2.64
CA VAL A 38 15.43 8.48 -3.78
C VAL A 38 15.32 7.04 -3.29
N ARG A 39 14.58 6.21 -4.01
CA ARG A 39 14.51 4.79 -3.70
C ARG A 39 15.89 4.14 -3.83
N ARG A 40 16.17 3.22 -2.90
CA ARG A 40 17.41 2.43 -2.93
C ARG A 40 17.37 1.35 -4.02
N TYR A 41 16.18 0.81 -4.27
CA TYR A 41 15.94 -0.23 -5.28
C TYR A 41 14.79 0.22 -6.18
N ASP A 42 14.87 -0.16 -7.46
CA ASP A 42 13.79 0.11 -8.40
C ASP A 42 12.52 -0.66 -8.01
N VAL A 43 11.38 -0.11 -8.39
CA VAL A 43 10.09 -0.76 -8.17
C VAL A 43 9.98 -2.00 -9.05
N ASP A 44 9.64 -3.13 -8.45
CA ASP A 44 9.22 -4.31 -9.20
C ASP A 44 7.72 -4.15 -9.50
N GLU A 45 7.40 -3.80 -10.74
CA GLU A 45 6.03 -3.51 -11.13
C GLU A 45 5.10 -4.72 -11.03
N SER A 46 5.64 -5.94 -10.99
CA SER A 46 4.82 -7.14 -10.78
C SER A 46 4.08 -7.10 -9.45
N TYR A 47 4.63 -6.41 -8.46
CA TYR A 47 3.97 -6.26 -7.15
C TYR A 47 2.69 -5.42 -7.24
N LEU A 48 2.60 -4.49 -8.19
CA LEU A 48 1.38 -3.70 -8.41
C LEU A 48 0.23 -4.51 -9.00
N LYS A 49 0.54 -5.68 -9.57
CA LYS A 49 -0.45 -6.59 -10.17
C LYS A 49 -1.02 -7.59 -9.18
N ILE A 50 -0.50 -7.63 -7.96
CA ILE A 50 -1.03 -8.49 -6.90
C ILE A 50 -2.45 -8.03 -6.56
N LYS A 51 -3.34 -8.99 -6.31
CA LYS A 51 -4.71 -8.71 -5.87
C LYS A 51 -4.83 -9.04 -4.39
N PRO A 52 -4.59 -8.08 -3.50
CA PRO A 52 -4.67 -8.33 -2.07
C PRO A 52 -6.11 -8.45 -1.62
N ASP A 53 -6.33 -9.22 -0.57
CA ASP A 53 -7.63 -9.27 0.12
C ASP A 53 -7.70 -8.16 1.17
N VAL A 54 -6.57 -7.88 1.81
CA VAL A 54 -6.46 -6.90 2.88
C VAL A 54 -5.22 -6.04 2.67
N ILE A 55 -5.35 -4.75 2.89
CA ILE A 55 -4.23 -3.81 2.98
C ILE A 55 -4.22 -3.22 4.37
N ILE A 56 -3.06 -3.23 5.03
CA ILE A 56 -2.87 -2.63 6.35
C ILE A 56 -1.94 -1.43 6.22
N LEU A 57 -2.37 -0.28 6.74
CA LEU A 57 -1.61 0.96 6.73
C LEU A 57 -1.33 1.37 8.17
N THR A 58 -0.05 1.43 8.55
CA THR A 58 0.34 1.66 9.94
C THR A 58 0.28 3.12 10.34
N HIS A 59 0.61 4.04 9.43
CA HIS A 59 0.55 5.48 9.68
C HIS A 59 0.54 6.25 8.36
N ASN A 60 0.34 7.59 8.44
CA ASN A 60 0.08 8.41 7.27
C ASN A 60 1.33 9.00 6.58
N HIS A 61 2.53 8.56 6.94
CA HIS A 61 3.73 8.99 6.22
C HIS A 61 3.68 8.50 4.77
N LEU A 62 4.21 9.29 3.85
CA LEU A 62 4.07 9.04 2.41
C LEU A 62 4.67 7.70 1.96
N ASP A 63 5.76 7.26 2.59
CA ASP A 63 6.39 5.97 2.28
C ASP A 63 5.67 4.77 2.91
N HIS A 64 4.56 5.00 3.64
CA HIS A 64 3.71 3.96 4.21
C HIS A 64 2.28 4.05 3.67
N THR A 65 1.76 5.25 3.46
CA THR A 65 0.43 5.48 2.88
C THR A 65 0.61 6.30 1.60
N ASP A 66 1.00 5.62 0.55
CA ASP A 66 1.34 6.23 -0.74
C ASP A 66 0.12 6.24 -1.67
N PRO A 67 -0.45 7.41 -2.00
CA PRO A 67 -1.63 7.47 -2.86
C PRO A 67 -1.39 6.86 -4.24
N GLU A 68 -0.21 7.02 -4.82
CA GLU A 68 0.07 6.46 -6.15
C GLU A 68 0.06 4.94 -6.14
N THR A 69 0.66 4.32 -5.13
CA THR A 69 0.66 2.86 -4.97
C THR A 69 -0.75 2.35 -4.66
N LEU A 70 -1.43 3.00 -3.72
CA LEU A 70 -2.75 2.56 -3.27
C LEU A 70 -3.79 2.65 -4.38
N GLU A 71 -3.70 3.63 -5.28
CA GLU A 71 -4.61 3.73 -6.41
C GLU A 71 -4.61 2.46 -7.25
N HIS A 72 -3.44 1.86 -7.50
CA HIS A 72 -3.32 0.62 -8.27
C HIS A 72 -4.13 -0.52 -7.67
N TYR A 73 -4.19 -0.61 -6.34
CA TYR A 73 -4.92 -1.67 -5.67
C TYR A 73 -6.39 -1.32 -5.47
N LEU A 74 -6.67 -0.09 -5.01
CA LEU A 74 -7.99 0.29 -4.54
C LEU A 74 -8.97 0.60 -5.66
N LYS A 75 -8.51 0.99 -6.85
CA LYS A 75 -9.39 1.33 -7.97
C LYS A 75 -10.27 0.18 -8.43
N ASN A 76 -9.86 -1.05 -8.19
CA ASN A 76 -10.63 -2.24 -8.57
C ASN A 76 -11.73 -2.59 -7.55
N GLY A 77 -11.69 -2.00 -6.37
CA GLY A 77 -12.68 -2.25 -5.33
C GLY A 77 -12.53 -3.61 -4.64
N GLY A 78 -13.37 -3.84 -3.64
CA GLY A 78 -13.49 -5.15 -3.00
C GLY A 78 -12.39 -5.50 -2.01
N ILE A 79 -11.54 -4.54 -1.61
CA ILE A 79 -10.44 -4.77 -0.68
C ILE A 79 -10.83 -4.25 0.70
N THR A 80 -10.44 -4.99 1.75
CA THR A 80 -10.56 -4.49 3.13
C THR A 80 -9.29 -3.72 3.48
N VAL A 81 -9.43 -2.47 3.87
CA VAL A 81 -8.31 -1.62 4.26
C VAL A 81 -8.39 -1.37 5.75
N LEU A 82 -7.41 -1.90 6.50
CA LEU A 82 -7.26 -1.64 7.93
C LEU A 82 -6.22 -0.54 8.08
N ALA A 83 -6.59 0.58 8.65
CA ALA A 83 -5.69 1.71 8.76
C ALA A 83 -5.76 2.35 10.14
N SER A 84 -4.62 2.88 10.61
CA SER A 84 -4.63 3.75 11.77
C SER A 84 -5.50 4.98 11.48
N GLU A 85 -5.92 5.69 12.52
CA GLU A 85 -6.78 6.86 12.37
C GLU A 85 -6.22 7.86 11.36
N ASN A 86 -4.94 8.17 11.44
CA ASN A 86 -4.31 9.13 10.52
C ASN A 86 -4.31 8.65 9.07
N ALA A 87 -3.95 7.38 8.85
CA ALA A 87 -3.91 6.81 7.51
C ALA A 87 -5.32 6.63 6.93
N TRP A 88 -6.27 6.25 7.77
CA TRP A 88 -7.67 6.05 7.35
C TRP A 88 -8.27 7.33 6.76
N GLN A 89 -7.99 8.48 7.36
CA GLN A 89 -8.48 9.75 6.84
C GLN A 89 -7.93 10.05 5.44
N ASN A 90 -6.71 9.62 5.14
CA ASN A 90 -6.10 9.82 3.83
C ASN A 90 -6.72 8.91 2.76
N VAL A 91 -7.02 7.65 3.10
CA VAL A 91 -7.51 6.70 2.10
C VAL A 91 -9.01 6.78 1.85
N ARG A 92 -9.81 7.13 2.83
CA ARG A 92 -11.27 7.21 2.64
C ARG A 92 -11.68 8.28 1.64
N THR A 93 -10.81 9.26 1.40
CA THR A 93 -11.09 10.35 0.45
C THR A 93 -10.77 10.00 -1.00
N THR A 94 -10.24 8.80 -1.26
CA THR A 94 -9.92 8.37 -2.64
C THR A 94 -11.15 8.21 -3.52
N GLY A 95 -12.31 7.96 -2.92
CA GLY A 95 -13.55 7.76 -3.67
C GLY A 95 -13.74 6.36 -4.23
N PHE A 96 -12.79 5.44 -4.02
CA PHE A 96 -12.90 4.05 -4.48
C PHE A 96 -13.72 3.21 -3.50
N GLU A 97 -14.49 2.27 -4.05
CA GLU A 97 -15.38 1.42 -3.25
C GLU A 97 -14.61 0.24 -2.64
N ASN A 98 -14.22 0.37 -1.39
CA ASN A 98 -13.56 -0.67 -0.61
C ASN A 98 -14.14 -0.66 0.81
N ASN A 99 -13.78 -1.68 1.59
CA ASN A 99 -14.18 -1.74 2.99
C ASN A 99 -13.08 -1.10 3.86
N TYR A 100 -13.29 0.12 4.28
CA TYR A 100 -12.32 0.86 5.09
C TYR A 100 -12.63 0.70 6.58
N VAL A 101 -11.68 0.18 7.33
CA VAL A 101 -11.81 -0.08 8.77
C VAL A 101 -10.66 0.61 9.52
N MET A 102 -11.01 1.31 10.56
CA MET A 102 -10.05 2.01 11.42
C MET A 102 -9.72 1.18 12.67
#